data_e28879ca4e99df1bd0e1b47b11545ea5
#
_entry.id   e28879ca4e99df1bd0e1b47b11545ea5
#
_cell.length_a   1.000
_cell.length_b   1.000
_cell.length_c   1.000
_cell.angle_alpha   90.00
_cell.angle_beta   90.00
_cell.angle_gamma   90.00
#
_symmetry.space_group_name_H-M   'P 1'
#
loop_
_entity.id
_entity.type
_entity.pdbx_description
1 polymer ?
#
loop_
_entity_poly.entity_id
_entity_poly.type
_entity_poly.pdbx_seq_one_letter_code
_entity_poly.pdbx_strand_id
1 'polypeptide(L)'
;MKKTTDQKINLVISADHGGFELKENLKKFLAQKYPELNIIDVGAYEFDAEDDFPDMTSELSEEIYQGKADKGIAICGSGVGASIVANKKKGIRAAVCHDVYSAAQGVQHNNMNVLCMGGRVINISEAENIVSSFLEANFISENKYVRRLNKINKLD
;
A
#
# COMPACT_ATOMS: atom_id res chain seq x y z
N MET A 1 9.49 -10.77 -14.52
CA MET A 1 10.50 -9.93 -15.20
C MET A 1 11.20 -9.07 -14.15
N LYS A 2 12.51 -9.12 -14.04
CA LYS A 2 13.27 -8.15 -13.24
C LYS A 2 13.13 -6.80 -13.95
N LYS A 3 12.45 -5.83 -13.34
CA LYS A 3 12.53 -4.44 -13.79
C LYS A 3 14.00 -4.02 -13.70
N THR A 4 14.55 -3.50 -14.79
CA THR A 4 15.89 -2.91 -14.82
C THR A 4 15.92 -1.71 -13.86
N THR A 5 17.09 -1.43 -13.32
CA THR A 5 17.38 -0.44 -12.25
C THR A 5 16.94 1.01 -12.52
N ASP A 6 16.27 1.29 -13.64
CA ASP A 6 15.82 2.64 -14.07
C ASP A 6 14.30 2.80 -14.20
N GLN A 7 13.49 1.80 -13.82
CA GLN A 7 12.03 1.96 -13.90
C GLN A 7 11.52 2.62 -12.63
N LYS A 8 10.96 3.84 -12.78
CA LYS A 8 10.20 4.52 -11.71
C LYS A 8 9.10 3.61 -11.20
N ILE A 9 8.99 3.48 -9.87
CA ILE A 9 7.87 2.82 -9.22
C ILE A 9 6.68 3.77 -9.23
N ASN A 10 5.52 3.29 -9.69
CA ASN A 10 4.25 3.99 -9.55
C ASN A 10 3.59 3.55 -8.25
N LEU A 11 3.42 4.49 -7.33
CA LEU A 11 2.79 4.27 -6.03
C LEU A 11 1.43 4.97 -6.00
N VAL A 12 0.35 4.21 -5.83
CA VAL A 12 -0.98 4.78 -5.60
C VAL A 12 -1.23 4.93 -4.10
N ILE A 13 -1.80 6.06 -3.70
CA ILE A 13 -2.13 6.33 -2.29
C ILE A 13 -3.58 6.79 -2.16
N SER A 14 -4.26 6.30 -1.12
CA SER A 14 -5.64 6.68 -0.80
C SER A 14 -5.86 6.78 0.70
N ALA A 15 -6.82 7.60 1.10
CA ALA A 15 -7.33 7.65 2.47
C ALA A 15 -8.78 8.13 2.50
N ASP A 16 -9.52 7.70 3.51
CA ASP A 16 -10.75 8.36 3.96
C ASP A 16 -10.43 9.48 4.97
N HIS A 17 -11.45 10.08 5.57
CA HIS A 17 -11.28 11.12 6.59
C HIS A 17 -10.43 10.65 7.79
N GLY A 18 -10.49 9.38 8.17
CA GLY A 18 -9.70 8.83 9.28
C GLY A 18 -8.20 8.72 8.97
N GLY A 19 -7.81 8.71 7.70
CA GLY A 19 -6.43 8.64 7.24
C GLY A 19 -5.94 9.87 6.47
N PHE A 20 -6.80 10.86 6.26
CA PHE A 20 -6.50 12.01 5.38
C PHE A 20 -5.25 12.78 5.81
N GLU A 21 -5.14 13.16 7.07
CA GLU A 21 -3.98 13.91 7.58
C GLU A 21 -2.69 13.09 7.43
N LEU A 22 -2.73 11.81 7.78
CA LEU A 22 -1.58 10.92 7.63
C LEU A 22 -1.17 10.78 6.16
N LYS A 23 -2.12 10.63 5.24
CA LYS A 23 -1.85 10.58 3.79
C LYS A 23 -1.15 11.84 3.31
N GLU A 24 -1.64 13.02 3.66
CA GLU A 24 -1.06 14.30 3.23
C GLU A 24 0.37 14.49 3.76
N ASN A 25 0.64 14.08 4.99
CA ASN A 25 1.98 14.12 5.57
C ASN A 25 2.92 13.09 4.91
N LEU A 26 2.45 11.88 4.65
CA LEU A 26 3.23 10.86 3.94
C LEU A 26 3.58 11.27 2.51
N LYS A 27 2.68 11.95 1.79
CA LYS A 27 2.99 12.46 0.45
C LYS A 27 4.18 13.40 0.47
N LYS A 28 4.27 14.30 1.45
CA LYS A 28 5.42 15.21 1.63
C LYS A 28 6.71 14.44 1.93
N PHE A 29 6.64 13.50 2.86
CA PHE A 29 7.77 12.63 3.20
C PHE A 29 8.26 11.84 1.98
N LEU A 30 7.36 11.20 1.25
CA LEU A 30 7.69 10.41 0.06
C LEU A 30 8.33 11.23 -1.04
N ALA A 31 7.82 12.43 -1.30
CA ALA A 31 8.38 13.35 -2.29
C ALA A 31 9.82 13.79 -1.94
N GLN A 32 10.14 13.92 -0.65
CA GLN A 32 11.47 14.29 -0.19
C GLN A 32 12.44 13.10 -0.19
N LYS A 33 12.00 11.96 0.33
CA LYS A 33 12.88 10.79 0.51
C LYS A 33 13.05 9.98 -0.78
N TYR A 34 12.02 9.91 -1.61
CA TYR A 34 11.99 9.10 -2.83
C TYR A 34 11.55 9.95 -4.03
N PRO A 35 12.37 10.93 -4.46
CA PRO A 35 12.00 11.86 -5.55
C PRO A 35 11.75 11.17 -6.90
N GLU A 36 12.22 9.92 -7.07
CA GLU A 36 12.00 9.09 -8.24
C GLU A 36 10.62 8.40 -8.26
N LEU A 37 9.89 8.36 -7.13
CA LEU A 37 8.55 7.79 -7.10
C LEU A 37 7.56 8.64 -7.91
N ASN A 38 6.73 7.97 -8.69
CA ASN A 38 5.53 8.59 -9.24
C ASN A 38 4.36 8.29 -8.30
N ILE A 39 3.87 9.32 -7.59
CA ILE A 39 2.78 9.20 -6.63
C ILE A 39 1.46 9.52 -7.31
N ILE A 40 0.53 8.57 -7.30
CA ILE A 40 -0.83 8.70 -7.83
C ILE A 40 -1.77 8.80 -6.62
N ASP A 41 -2.29 9.99 -6.36
CA ASP A 41 -3.26 10.21 -5.29
C ASP A 41 -4.68 10.03 -5.85
N VAL A 42 -5.42 9.07 -5.29
CA VAL A 42 -6.81 8.77 -5.68
C VAL A 42 -7.84 9.20 -4.63
N GLY A 43 -7.46 10.10 -3.76
CA GLY A 43 -8.36 10.71 -2.76
C GLY A 43 -8.23 10.07 -1.36
N ALA A 44 -8.97 10.60 -0.36
CA ALA A 44 -9.73 11.85 -0.47
C ALA A 44 -8.81 13.05 -0.75
N TYR A 45 -9.31 14.01 -1.50
CA TYR A 45 -8.54 15.23 -1.86
C TYR A 45 -8.75 16.36 -0.87
N GLU A 46 -9.81 16.27 -0.08
CA GLU A 46 -10.15 17.18 1.01
C GLU A 46 -10.72 16.37 2.19
N PHE A 47 -10.72 16.96 3.37
CA PHE A 47 -11.30 16.31 4.55
C PHE A 47 -12.83 16.37 4.45
N ASP A 48 -13.48 15.21 4.47
CA ASP A 48 -14.93 15.05 4.57
C ASP A 48 -15.23 13.98 5.61
N ALA A 49 -15.80 14.37 6.76
CA ALA A 49 -16.10 13.46 7.85
C ALA A 49 -17.15 12.38 7.50
N GLU A 50 -17.87 12.56 6.42
CA GLU A 50 -18.93 11.65 5.94
C GLU A 50 -18.50 10.79 4.75
N ASP A 51 -17.23 10.85 4.34
CA ASP A 51 -16.74 10.02 3.24
C ASP A 51 -16.66 8.53 3.62
N ASP A 52 -16.69 7.67 2.62
CA ASP A 52 -16.70 6.23 2.76
C ASP A 52 -15.36 5.62 2.28
N PHE A 53 -14.61 4.97 3.17
CA PHE A 53 -13.32 4.36 2.84
C PHE A 53 -13.35 3.38 1.65
N PRO A 54 -14.44 2.63 1.39
CA PRO A 54 -14.47 1.72 0.25
C PRO A 54 -14.30 2.41 -1.10
N ASP A 55 -14.77 3.65 -1.24
CA ASP A 55 -14.70 4.37 -2.51
C ASP A 55 -13.25 4.61 -2.93
N MET A 56 -12.44 5.23 -2.07
CA MET A 56 -11.03 5.51 -2.37
C MET A 56 -10.18 4.24 -2.42
N THR A 57 -10.46 3.26 -1.56
CA THR A 57 -9.71 2.00 -1.56
C THR A 57 -10.00 1.17 -2.81
N SER A 58 -11.22 1.20 -3.33
CA SER A 58 -11.58 0.54 -4.58
C SER A 58 -10.86 1.16 -5.76
N GLU A 59 -10.76 2.49 -5.81
CA GLU A 59 -10.03 3.21 -6.84
C GLU A 59 -8.53 2.87 -6.81
N LEU A 60 -7.92 2.85 -5.62
CA LEU A 60 -6.54 2.39 -5.43
C LEU A 60 -6.33 0.98 -6.01
N SER A 61 -7.22 0.07 -5.69
CA SER A 61 -7.13 -1.32 -6.14
C SER A 61 -7.27 -1.43 -7.66
N GLU A 62 -8.11 -0.59 -8.26
CA GLU A 62 -8.30 -0.53 -9.71
C GLU A 62 -7.03 -0.05 -10.43
N GLU A 63 -6.35 0.99 -9.91
CA GLU A 63 -5.08 1.48 -10.47
C GLU A 63 -4.00 0.39 -10.52
N ILE A 64 -3.92 -0.45 -9.48
CA ILE A 64 -2.99 -1.59 -9.46
C ILE A 64 -3.44 -2.69 -10.43
N TYR A 65 -4.73 -3.02 -10.42
CA TYR A 65 -5.29 -4.06 -11.28
C TYR A 65 -5.10 -3.75 -12.78
N GLN A 66 -5.23 -2.48 -13.16
CA GLN A 66 -4.99 -2.01 -14.53
C GLN A 66 -3.50 -1.88 -14.89
N GLY A 67 -2.59 -2.14 -13.95
CA GLY A 67 -1.15 -2.04 -14.16
C GLY A 67 -0.62 -0.60 -14.23
N LYS A 68 -1.41 0.38 -13.82
CA LYS A 68 -1.00 1.79 -13.75
C LYS A 68 -0.13 2.08 -12.52
N ALA A 69 -0.33 1.32 -11.44
CA ALA A 69 0.47 1.39 -10.23
C ALA A 69 1.09 0.02 -9.90
N ASP A 70 2.28 0.05 -9.31
CA ASP A 70 3.01 -1.15 -8.89
C ASP A 70 2.71 -1.54 -7.44
N LYS A 71 2.54 -0.54 -6.57
CA LYS A 71 2.27 -0.68 -5.13
C LYS A 71 1.22 0.35 -4.69
N GLY A 72 0.55 0.05 -3.58
CA GLY A 72 -0.44 0.94 -2.99
C GLY A 72 -0.27 1.14 -1.49
N ILE A 73 -0.71 2.30 -1.00
CA ILE A 73 -0.86 2.61 0.42
C ILE A 73 -2.28 3.09 0.65
N ALA A 74 -3.07 2.32 1.41
CA ALA A 74 -4.46 2.65 1.75
C ALA A 74 -4.57 2.94 3.24
N ILE A 75 -5.10 4.10 3.60
CA ILE A 75 -5.17 4.56 4.98
C ILE A 75 -6.63 4.84 5.34
N CYS A 76 -7.10 4.27 6.44
CA CYS A 76 -8.38 4.63 7.04
C CYS A 76 -8.20 4.82 8.55
N GLY A 77 -9.24 4.77 9.35
CA GLY A 77 -9.10 4.94 10.80
C GLY A 77 -8.24 3.87 11.46
N SER A 78 -8.43 2.60 11.10
CA SER A 78 -7.68 1.44 11.64
C SER A 78 -6.85 0.69 10.60
N GLY A 79 -7.07 0.93 9.33
CA GLY A 79 -6.49 0.14 8.23
C GLY A 79 -7.26 -1.15 7.91
N VAL A 80 -8.11 -1.62 8.83
CA VAL A 80 -8.81 -2.90 8.70
C VAL A 80 -9.81 -2.89 7.54
N GLY A 81 -10.69 -1.90 7.49
CA GLY A 81 -11.67 -1.77 6.40
C GLY A 81 -11.00 -1.63 5.03
N ALA A 82 -9.96 -0.81 4.94
CA ALA A 82 -9.17 -0.64 3.71
C ALA A 82 -8.58 -1.99 3.25
N SER A 83 -8.01 -2.79 4.15
CA SER A 83 -7.43 -4.09 3.77
C SER A 83 -8.49 -5.08 3.27
N ILE A 84 -9.68 -5.08 3.88
CA ILE A 84 -10.80 -5.93 3.46
C ILE A 84 -11.23 -5.56 2.03
N VAL A 85 -11.42 -4.28 1.77
CA VAL A 85 -11.84 -3.79 0.44
C VAL A 85 -10.77 -4.07 -0.61
N ALA A 86 -9.52 -3.73 -0.32
CA ALA A 86 -8.41 -3.92 -1.26
C ALA A 86 -8.29 -5.37 -1.71
N ASN A 87 -8.41 -6.32 -0.79
CA ASN A 87 -8.32 -7.76 -1.09
C ASN A 87 -9.52 -8.33 -1.85
N LYS A 88 -10.60 -7.56 -2.07
CA LYS A 88 -11.70 -7.99 -2.96
C LYS A 88 -11.31 -7.93 -4.44
N LYS A 89 -10.27 -7.22 -4.78
CA LYS A 89 -9.80 -7.11 -6.16
C LYS A 89 -8.75 -8.17 -6.45
N LYS A 90 -8.93 -8.88 -7.56
CA LYS A 90 -7.98 -9.88 -8.04
C LYS A 90 -6.56 -9.30 -8.17
N GLY A 91 -5.56 -10.07 -7.74
CA GLY A 91 -4.17 -9.68 -7.81
C GLY A 91 -3.71 -8.72 -6.70
N ILE A 92 -4.61 -8.31 -5.80
CA ILE A 92 -4.25 -7.50 -4.64
C ILE A 92 -3.90 -8.41 -3.46
N ARG A 93 -2.77 -8.12 -2.86
CA ARG A 93 -2.30 -8.73 -1.60
C ARG A 93 -2.05 -7.61 -0.61
N ALA A 94 -3.12 -7.24 0.09
CA ALA A 94 -3.15 -6.17 1.08
C ALA A 94 -3.07 -6.73 2.50
N ALA A 95 -2.35 -6.04 3.37
CA ALA A 95 -2.35 -6.33 4.79
C ALA A 95 -2.24 -5.05 5.62
N VAL A 96 -2.83 -5.08 6.82
CA VAL A 96 -2.62 -4.06 7.85
C VAL A 96 -1.26 -4.31 8.49
N CYS A 97 -0.35 -3.34 8.41
CA CYS A 97 0.94 -3.41 9.08
C CYS A 97 1.17 -2.12 9.87
N HIS A 98 1.33 -2.28 11.18
CA HIS A 98 1.65 -1.19 12.12
C HIS A 98 3.05 -1.34 12.74
N ASP A 99 3.91 -2.13 12.12
CA ASP A 99 5.31 -2.31 12.46
C ASP A 99 6.16 -2.56 11.22
N VAL A 100 7.46 -2.26 11.32
CA VAL A 100 8.41 -2.36 10.20
C VAL A 100 8.67 -3.81 9.79
N TYR A 101 8.64 -4.74 10.74
CA TYR A 101 8.87 -6.17 10.46
C TYR A 101 7.77 -6.73 9.56
N SER A 102 6.50 -6.53 9.94
CA SER A 102 5.36 -7.04 9.17
C SER A 102 5.30 -6.42 7.77
N ALA A 103 5.61 -5.13 7.65
CA ALA A 103 5.61 -4.44 6.36
C ALA A 103 6.69 -4.99 5.41
N ALA A 104 7.91 -5.21 5.89
CA ALA A 104 8.98 -5.80 5.09
C ALA A 104 8.71 -7.27 4.78
N GLN A 105 8.36 -8.06 5.79
CA GLN A 105 8.14 -9.50 5.66
C GLN A 105 6.93 -9.80 4.75
N GLY A 106 5.89 -8.99 4.79
CA GLY A 106 4.76 -9.11 3.89
C GLY A 106 5.16 -9.05 2.42
N VAL A 107 6.06 -8.13 2.06
CA VAL A 107 6.64 -8.06 0.71
C VAL A 107 7.57 -9.24 0.46
N GLN A 108 8.51 -9.51 1.36
CA GLN A 108 9.55 -10.52 1.18
C GLN A 108 8.98 -11.93 0.99
N HIS A 109 7.95 -12.30 1.74
CA HIS A 109 7.41 -13.66 1.76
C HIS A 109 6.14 -13.83 0.93
N ASN A 110 5.30 -12.79 0.82
CA ASN A 110 3.98 -12.88 0.20
C ASN A 110 3.83 -11.97 -1.03
N ASN A 111 4.88 -11.26 -1.41
CA ASN A 111 4.83 -10.26 -2.48
C ASN A 111 3.66 -9.28 -2.29
N MET A 112 3.48 -8.80 -1.05
CA MET A 112 2.45 -7.83 -0.68
C MET A 112 2.60 -6.58 -1.53
N ASN A 113 1.52 -6.13 -2.15
CA ASN A 113 1.51 -4.97 -3.03
C ASN A 113 0.67 -3.79 -2.52
N VAL A 114 -0.09 -3.98 -1.44
CA VAL A 114 -0.84 -2.91 -0.77
C VAL A 114 -0.58 -2.95 0.73
N LEU A 115 -0.05 -1.85 1.24
CA LEU A 115 0.11 -1.60 2.67
C LEU A 115 -1.12 -0.83 3.18
N CYS A 116 -1.79 -1.36 4.20
CA CYS A 116 -2.89 -0.68 4.87
C CYS A 116 -2.47 -0.23 6.27
N MET A 117 -2.86 0.99 6.64
CA MET A 117 -2.53 1.57 7.95
C MET A 117 -3.72 2.33 8.53
N GLY A 118 -3.72 2.48 9.84
CA GLY A 118 -4.71 3.26 10.58
C GLY A 118 -4.18 4.63 11.00
N GLY A 119 -4.76 5.69 10.47
CA GLY A 119 -4.39 7.07 10.85
C GLY A 119 -4.69 7.41 12.32
N ARG A 120 -5.56 6.62 12.97
CA ARG A 120 -5.86 6.73 14.41
C ARG A 120 -5.02 5.78 15.27
N VAL A 121 -4.17 4.95 14.68
CA VAL A 121 -3.40 3.91 15.36
C VAL A 121 -1.94 4.30 15.49
N ILE A 122 -1.36 4.88 14.46
CA ILE A 122 0.07 5.24 14.39
C ILE A 122 0.27 6.72 14.11
N ASN A 123 1.40 7.25 14.58
CA ASN A 123 1.82 8.61 14.27
C ASN A 123 2.61 8.68 12.95
N ILE A 124 2.92 9.88 12.49
CA ILE A 124 3.64 10.09 11.23
C ILE A 124 5.03 9.47 11.23
N SER A 125 5.78 9.56 12.33
CA SER A 125 7.14 9.00 12.43
C SER A 125 7.13 7.47 12.31
N GLU A 126 6.18 6.80 12.94
CA GLU A 126 5.98 5.35 12.79
C GLU A 126 5.60 5.00 11.35
N ALA A 127 4.67 5.74 10.76
CA ALA A 127 4.22 5.53 9.40
C ALA A 127 5.36 5.69 8.37
N GLU A 128 6.21 6.69 8.53
CA GLU A 128 7.39 6.89 7.67
C GLU A 128 8.33 5.69 7.67
N ASN A 129 8.60 5.10 8.84
CA ASN A 129 9.44 3.92 8.97
C ASN A 129 8.78 2.68 8.35
N ILE A 130 7.48 2.49 8.58
CA ILE A 130 6.71 1.37 8.03
C ILE A 130 6.64 1.45 6.51
N VAL A 131 6.34 2.63 5.96
CA VAL A 131 6.29 2.86 4.51
C VAL A 131 7.64 2.65 3.85
N SER A 132 8.72 3.14 4.46
CA SER A 132 10.08 2.90 3.96
C SER A 132 10.38 1.41 3.91
N SER A 133 10.07 0.68 4.97
CA SER A 133 10.26 -0.77 5.06
C SER A 133 9.49 -1.53 3.98
N PHE A 134 8.25 -1.12 3.70
CA PHE A 134 7.41 -1.68 2.62
C PHE A 134 7.96 -1.39 1.22
N LEU A 135 8.42 -0.17 0.98
CA LEU A 135 8.92 0.25 -0.35
C LEU A 135 10.28 -0.35 -0.69
N GLU A 136 11.16 -0.46 0.30
CA GLU A 136 12.54 -0.95 0.14
C GLU A 136 12.64 -2.47 0.09
N ALA A 137 11.62 -3.20 0.59
CA ALA A 137 11.61 -4.65 0.57
C ALA A 137 11.36 -5.22 -0.83
N ASN A 138 11.98 -6.37 -1.11
CA ASN A 138 11.81 -7.11 -2.34
C ASN A 138 11.37 -8.55 -2.05
N PHE A 139 10.56 -9.13 -2.96
CA PHE A 139 10.15 -10.51 -2.85
C PHE A 139 11.34 -11.46 -2.94
N ILE A 140 11.42 -12.41 -2.02
CA ILE A 140 12.47 -13.43 -1.96
C ILE A 140 12.06 -14.63 -2.83
N SER A 141 12.72 -14.82 -3.97
CA SER A 141 12.39 -15.86 -4.94
C SER A 141 12.89 -17.25 -4.55
N GLU A 142 12.80 -17.62 -3.25
CA GLU A 142 13.07 -18.98 -2.82
C GLU A 142 11.86 -19.90 -3.11
N ASN A 143 12.13 -21.16 -3.41
CA ASN A 143 11.10 -22.14 -3.80
C ASN A 143 9.91 -22.22 -2.83
N LYS A 144 10.15 -22.11 -1.53
CA LYS A 144 9.09 -22.15 -0.50
C LYS A 144 8.15 -20.94 -0.60
N TYR A 145 8.68 -19.73 -0.86
CA TYR A 145 7.89 -18.52 -0.98
C TYR A 145 7.14 -18.46 -2.32
N VAL A 146 7.82 -18.80 -3.41
CA VAL A 146 7.20 -18.91 -4.75
C VAL A 146 6.02 -19.91 -4.72
N ARG A 147 6.23 -21.09 -4.11
CA ARG A 147 5.17 -22.09 -3.97
C ARG A 147 3.96 -21.57 -3.19
N ARG A 148 4.20 -20.87 -2.07
CA ARG A 148 3.13 -20.30 -1.24
C ARG A 148 2.40 -19.18 -1.97
N LEU A 149 3.12 -18.26 -2.61
CA LEU A 149 2.54 -17.20 -3.43
C LEU A 149 1.66 -17.74 -4.56
N ASN A 150 2.13 -18.78 -5.26
CA ASN A 150 1.34 -19.43 -6.31
C ASN A 150 0.03 -20.05 -5.78
N LYS A 151 0.01 -20.54 -4.54
CA LYS A 151 -1.20 -21.02 -3.89
C LYS A 151 -2.17 -19.89 -3.56
N ILE A 152 -1.65 -18.75 -3.09
CA ILE A 152 -2.47 -17.53 -2.86
C ILE A 152 -3.11 -17.08 -4.17
N ASN A 153 -2.31 -16.94 -5.23
CA ASN A 153 -2.80 -16.46 -6.53
C ASN A 153 -3.86 -17.38 -7.19
N LYS A 154 -3.96 -18.63 -6.77
CA LYS A 154 -5.02 -19.56 -7.24
C LYS A 154 -6.37 -19.32 -6.57
N LEU A 155 -6.43 -18.50 -5.54
CA LEU A 155 -7.65 -18.14 -4.82
C LEU A 155 -8.35 -16.91 -5.41
N ASP A 156 -7.72 -16.25 -6.37
CA ASP A 156 -8.23 -15.07 -7.07
C ASP A 156 -9.39 -15.39 -8.04
#